data_3ad635f6aa6310e539a1a6d1c4da27d1
#
_entry.id   3ad635f6aa6310e539a1a6d1c4da27d1
#
_cell.length_a   1.000
_cell.length_b   1.000
_cell.length_c   1.000
_cell.angle_alpha   90.00
_cell.angle_beta   90.00
_cell.angle_gamma   90.00
#
_symmetry.space_group_name_H-M   'P 1'
#
loop_
_entity.id
_entity.type
_entity.pdbx_description
1 polymer ?
#
loop_
_entity_poly.entity_id
_entity_poly.type
_entity_poly.pdbx_seq_one_letter_code
_entity_poly.pdbx_strand_id
1 'polypeptide(L)'
;MNQPVELKVPLTQTQNLAAAMAGEALVMMVDDEELVTELIQAYLDSAGYKRFISTTEPGDALELMLRERPQVVLLDINMPGVSGFHILEAMRAEPSLQHIPVIVLTAINDPETKLKALSLGASDFLGKPVDESELVLRLRNTLAAKAYQDYLAYYDRITGLANRHRFMSELDRAVRDAYAEGRMGAVLEFDLDRFKQINEALGPATGDRVIKEAGRRIRGAMHSPVRADEAALQQALAARLGGDEFCVLLPSVANVEQASRVVESVLRALAAPYQVDGKELHVTASAGIALFPADGVVMDEVVRNADAALRQAKRAGRSGYRFYSKEFNDKAAHRLSMEQQLRKAIERGELELFYQPKLRVETRAVCGAEALLRWRHPQRGIVAPGEFVPVAEESDLIITVGEWALHAACGQLQEWNAAGLRRMPISVNLSARQFEPRLPRIVQQAIGSTGQAGYLRLEVTESSVMADPQKAVTLLRELKALGIKLSMDDFGTGYSSLSSLQRLPLDELKIDRSFLAGIDAEGSDAVLVDVIIAMAHGLGLSVVAEGVESEAQLEYLRKRGCDECQGFLFSEPLPAAEFAGRFLKL
;
A
#
# COMPACT_ATOMS: atom_id res chain seq x y z
N MET A 1 -50.41 -4.21 19.60
CA MET A 1 -50.42 -3.15 18.56
C MET A 1 -48.99 -2.63 18.48
N ASN A 2 -48.20 -3.28 17.60
CA ASN A 2 -46.83 -2.85 17.31
C ASN A 2 -46.88 -1.93 16.06
N GLN A 3 -46.53 -0.67 16.28
CA GLN A 3 -46.26 0.23 15.13
C GLN A 3 -44.95 -0.19 14.46
N PRO A 4 -44.88 -0.19 13.14
CA PRO A 4 -43.64 -0.45 12.45
C PRO A 4 -42.68 0.73 12.65
N VAL A 5 -41.47 0.42 13.08
CA VAL A 5 -40.37 1.39 13.14
C VAL A 5 -40.01 1.84 11.74
N GLU A 6 -40.43 3.03 11.36
CA GLU A 6 -39.93 3.69 10.15
C GLU A 6 -38.43 3.95 10.26
N LEU A 7 -37.63 3.13 9.61
CA LEU A 7 -36.21 3.35 9.39
C LEU A 7 -36.01 4.52 8.41
N LYS A 8 -35.81 5.72 8.94
CA LYS A 8 -35.37 6.88 8.14
C LYS A 8 -33.93 6.66 7.69
N VAL A 9 -33.77 6.10 6.50
CA VAL A 9 -32.50 6.14 5.75
C VAL A 9 -32.24 7.60 5.37
N PRO A 10 -31.01 8.13 5.45
CA PRO A 10 -30.72 9.47 4.95
C PRO A 10 -30.97 9.52 3.43
N LEU A 11 -32.04 10.16 3.03
CA LEU A 11 -32.49 10.35 1.63
C LEU A 11 -31.38 10.91 0.70
N THR A 12 -30.38 11.61 1.25
CA THR A 12 -29.26 12.16 0.52
C THR A 12 -28.27 11.13 -0.06
N GLN A 13 -28.06 9.98 0.57
CA GLN A 13 -27.17 8.95 0.01
C GLN A 13 -27.83 8.16 -1.12
N THR A 14 -29.12 7.85 -1.00
CA THR A 14 -29.87 7.13 -2.03
C THR A 14 -30.10 8.00 -3.27
N GLN A 15 -30.32 9.30 -3.09
CA GLN A 15 -30.50 10.24 -4.20
C GLN A 15 -29.20 10.50 -4.95
N ASN A 16 -28.06 10.56 -4.26
CA ASN A 16 -26.74 10.70 -4.90
C ASN A 16 -26.34 9.43 -5.66
N LEU A 17 -26.68 8.24 -5.16
CA LEU A 17 -26.43 6.96 -5.84
C LEU A 17 -27.29 6.84 -7.11
N ALA A 18 -28.58 7.21 -7.05
CA ALA A 18 -29.50 7.18 -8.17
C ALA A 18 -29.11 8.18 -9.27
N ALA A 19 -28.64 9.38 -8.90
CA ALA A 19 -28.18 10.39 -9.86
C ALA A 19 -26.88 9.98 -10.57
N ALA A 20 -25.95 9.32 -9.86
CA ALA A 20 -24.71 8.81 -10.44
C ALA A 20 -24.97 7.63 -11.41
N MET A 21 -26.03 6.86 -11.19
CA MET A 21 -26.38 5.70 -12.04
C MET A 21 -27.25 6.03 -13.23
N ALA A 22 -27.92 7.18 -13.30
CA ALA A 22 -28.86 7.51 -14.38
C ALA A 22 -28.22 7.46 -15.77
N GLY A 23 -26.97 7.92 -15.92
CA GLY A 23 -26.24 7.89 -17.20
C GLY A 23 -25.71 6.50 -17.60
N GLU A 24 -25.58 5.57 -16.67
CA GLU A 24 -24.97 4.25 -16.90
C GLU A 24 -25.98 3.11 -16.92
N ALA A 25 -27.20 3.32 -16.38
CA ALA A 25 -28.21 2.29 -16.28
C ALA A 25 -28.76 1.88 -17.66
N LEU A 26 -28.67 0.59 -17.98
CA LEU A 26 -29.26 0.01 -19.17
C LEU A 26 -30.74 -0.28 -18.92
N VAL A 27 -31.64 0.47 -19.58
CA VAL A 27 -33.09 0.31 -19.52
C VAL A 27 -33.55 -0.51 -20.71
N MET A 28 -34.25 -1.61 -20.46
CA MET A 28 -34.82 -2.42 -21.50
C MET A 28 -36.34 -2.17 -21.58
N MET A 29 -36.88 -2.04 -22.81
CA MET A 29 -38.28 -1.87 -23.09
C MET A 29 -38.80 -3.04 -23.93
N VAL A 30 -39.90 -3.62 -23.51
CA VAL A 30 -40.58 -4.71 -24.19
C VAL A 30 -42.03 -4.27 -24.39
N ASP A 31 -42.37 -3.90 -25.62
CA ASP A 31 -43.70 -3.41 -26.01
C ASP A 31 -43.88 -3.64 -27.51
N ASP A 32 -44.97 -4.22 -27.94
CA ASP A 32 -45.23 -4.52 -29.37
C ASP A 32 -45.49 -3.28 -30.21
N GLU A 33 -45.74 -2.13 -29.59
CA GLU A 33 -45.92 -0.85 -30.25
C GLU A 33 -44.60 -0.05 -30.29
N GLU A 34 -43.92 0.03 -31.44
CA GLU A 34 -42.65 0.74 -31.64
C GLU A 34 -42.75 2.23 -31.23
N LEU A 35 -43.90 2.88 -31.53
CA LEU A 35 -44.14 4.27 -31.13
C LEU A 35 -44.12 4.49 -29.61
N VAL A 36 -44.56 3.50 -28.83
CA VAL A 36 -44.52 3.57 -27.36
C VAL A 36 -43.09 3.46 -26.87
N THR A 37 -42.28 2.55 -27.42
CA THR A 37 -40.86 2.41 -27.05
C THR A 37 -40.05 3.65 -27.41
N GLU A 38 -40.27 4.27 -28.58
CA GLU A 38 -39.66 5.52 -29.00
C GLU A 38 -40.03 6.70 -28.08
N LEU A 39 -41.33 6.82 -27.73
CA LEU A 39 -41.80 7.85 -26.81
C LEU A 39 -41.18 7.73 -25.42
N ILE A 40 -41.19 6.52 -24.87
CA ILE A 40 -40.57 6.24 -23.56
C ILE A 40 -39.07 6.55 -23.61
N GLN A 41 -38.36 6.16 -24.66
CA GLN A 41 -36.96 6.46 -24.85
C GLN A 41 -36.69 7.98 -24.87
N ALA A 42 -37.51 8.76 -25.59
CA ALA A 42 -37.40 10.21 -25.65
C ALA A 42 -37.58 10.87 -24.27
N TYR A 43 -38.56 10.40 -23.49
CA TYR A 43 -38.75 10.88 -22.10
C TYR A 43 -37.57 10.57 -21.21
N LEU A 44 -37.02 9.36 -21.28
CA LEU A 44 -35.88 8.95 -20.46
C LEU A 44 -34.59 9.62 -20.90
N ASP A 45 -34.40 9.86 -22.21
CA ASP A 45 -33.22 10.60 -22.71
C ASP A 45 -33.20 12.05 -22.19
N SER A 46 -34.41 12.71 -22.19
CA SER A 46 -34.54 14.05 -21.59
C SER A 46 -34.22 14.08 -20.09
N ALA A 47 -34.49 12.98 -19.39
CA ALA A 47 -34.19 12.82 -17.96
C ALA A 47 -32.74 12.37 -17.65
N GLY A 48 -31.89 12.22 -18.68
CA GLY A 48 -30.47 11.92 -18.56
C GLY A 48 -30.07 10.44 -18.63
N TYR A 49 -30.99 9.55 -18.89
CA TYR A 49 -30.67 8.15 -19.20
C TYR A 49 -30.14 8.05 -20.64
N LYS A 50 -29.11 7.23 -20.88
CA LYS A 50 -28.42 7.19 -22.19
C LYS A 50 -28.27 5.80 -22.78
N ARG A 51 -28.64 4.75 -22.05
CA ARG A 51 -28.45 3.37 -22.49
C ARG A 51 -29.79 2.65 -22.53
N PHE A 52 -30.20 2.30 -23.74
CA PHE A 52 -31.51 1.70 -24.00
C PHE A 52 -31.38 0.46 -24.87
N ILE A 53 -32.27 -0.50 -24.64
CA ILE A 53 -32.55 -1.63 -25.51
C ILE A 53 -34.06 -1.75 -25.62
N SER A 54 -34.58 -2.00 -26.80
CA SER A 54 -36.01 -2.28 -27.01
C SER A 54 -36.20 -3.52 -27.87
N THR A 55 -37.32 -4.19 -27.67
CA THR A 55 -37.81 -5.21 -28.58
C THR A 55 -39.34 -5.08 -28.73
N THR A 56 -39.81 -5.19 -29.97
CA THR A 56 -41.24 -5.27 -30.31
C THR A 56 -41.69 -6.71 -30.49
N GLU A 57 -40.76 -7.68 -30.43
CA GLU A 57 -41.05 -9.11 -30.51
C GLU A 57 -41.00 -9.73 -29.10
N PRO A 58 -42.14 -10.00 -28.45
CA PRO A 58 -42.18 -10.53 -27.09
C PRO A 58 -41.44 -11.86 -26.91
N GLY A 59 -41.35 -12.67 -27.99
CA GLY A 59 -40.67 -13.97 -27.99
C GLY A 59 -39.16 -13.86 -27.76
N ASP A 60 -38.54 -12.76 -28.19
CA ASP A 60 -37.09 -12.54 -28.11
C ASP A 60 -36.65 -11.90 -26.78
N ALA A 61 -37.61 -11.45 -25.99
CA ALA A 61 -37.33 -10.64 -24.78
C ALA A 61 -36.40 -11.35 -23.78
N LEU A 62 -36.63 -12.63 -23.49
CA LEU A 62 -35.82 -13.39 -22.51
C LEU A 62 -34.41 -13.62 -23.01
N GLU A 63 -34.24 -13.97 -24.30
CA GLU A 63 -32.89 -14.14 -24.88
C GLU A 63 -32.09 -12.83 -24.84
N LEU A 64 -32.76 -11.73 -25.19
CA LEU A 64 -32.16 -10.40 -25.14
C LEU A 64 -31.77 -9.99 -23.70
N MET A 65 -32.62 -10.28 -22.70
CA MET A 65 -32.31 -10.04 -21.28
C MET A 65 -31.12 -10.86 -20.79
N LEU A 66 -30.98 -12.11 -21.18
CA LEU A 66 -29.88 -12.99 -20.83
C LEU A 66 -28.56 -12.49 -21.40
N ARG A 67 -28.56 -12.00 -22.63
CA ARG A 67 -27.41 -11.49 -23.34
C ARG A 67 -26.94 -10.14 -22.79
N GLU A 68 -27.85 -9.18 -22.65
CA GLU A 68 -27.54 -7.78 -22.39
C GLU A 68 -27.59 -7.39 -20.89
N ARG A 69 -28.29 -8.20 -20.08
CA ARG A 69 -28.42 -8.02 -18.61
C ARG A 69 -28.83 -6.60 -18.19
N PRO A 70 -30.02 -6.14 -18.54
CA PRO A 70 -30.50 -4.80 -18.23
C PRO A 70 -30.62 -4.59 -16.71
N GLN A 71 -30.47 -3.35 -16.24
CA GLN A 71 -30.66 -2.98 -14.84
C GLN A 71 -32.14 -2.84 -14.46
N VAL A 72 -33.02 -2.61 -15.43
CA VAL A 72 -34.47 -2.51 -15.25
C VAL A 72 -35.16 -2.84 -16.55
N VAL A 73 -36.34 -3.43 -16.46
CA VAL A 73 -37.21 -3.74 -17.62
C VAL A 73 -38.52 -2.99 -17.47
N LEU A 74 -38.92 -2.28 -18.54
CA LEU A 74 -40.25 -1.75 -18.74
C LEU A 74 -40.99 -2.77 -19.64
N LEU A 75 -42.07 -3.36 -19.14
CA LEU A 75 -42.71 -4.52 -19.76
C LEU A 75 -44.20 -4.26 -19.98
N ASP A 76 -44.63 -4.24 -21.22
CA ASP A 76 -46.08 -4.26 -21.52
C ASP A 76 -46.69 -5.63 -21.20
N ILE A 77 -47.90 -5.61 -20.68
CA ILE A 77 -48.67 -6.84 -20.39
C ILE A 77 -49.44 -7.32 -21.61
N ASN A 78 -49.99 -6.40 -22.37
CA ASN A 78 -50.98 -6.70 -23.41
C ASN A 78 -50.35 -6.76 -24.80
N MET A 79 -49.52 -7.76 -25.03
CA MET A 79 -48.86 -7.98 -26.31
C MET A 79 -49.42 -9.20 -27.03
N PRO A 80 -49.52 -9.19 -28.37
CA PRO A 80 -49.98 -10.33 -29.14
C PRO A 80 -49.03 -11.52 -29.08
N GLY A 81 -49.56 -12.72 -29.01
CA GLY A 81 -48.78 -13.97 -28.96
C GLY A 81 -48.27 -14.34 -27.58
N VAL A 82 -47.35 -13.56 -26.97
CA VAL A 82 -46.79 -13.81 -25.64
C VAL A 82 -47.14 -12.66 -24.70
N SER A 83 -47.95 -12.95 -23.69
CA SER A 83 -48.31 -11.95 -22.67
C SER A 83 -47.09 -11.59 -21.79
N GLY A 84 -46.97 -10.31 -21.39
CA GLY A 84 -45.96 -9.86 -20.44
C GLY A 84 -45.99 -10.62 -19.11
N PHE A 85 -47.10 -11.21 -18.69
CA PHE A 85 -47.13 -12.10 -17.52
C PHE A 85 -46.27 -13.34 -17.70
N HIS A 86 -46.31 -13.98 -18.90
CA HIS A 86 -45.46 -15.15 -19.17
C HIS A 86 -43.98 -14.79 -19.16
N ILE A 87 -43.62 -13.60 -19.68
CA ILE A 87 -42.25 -13.11 -19.65
C ILE A 87 -41.81 -12.86 -18.18
N LEU A 88 -42.65 -12.23 -17.37
CA LEU A 88 -42.40 -11.97 -15.97
C LEU A 88 -42.22 -13.27 -15.16
N GLU A 89 -43.10 -14.27 -15.36
CA GLU A 89 -42.99 -15.59 -14.72
C GLU A 89 -41.66 -16.28 -15.11
N ALA A 90 -41.33 -16.28 -16.41
CA ALA A 90 -40.07 -16.86 -16.89
C ALA A 90 -38.82 -16.14 -16.34
N MET A 91 -38.87 -14.81 -16.26
CA MET A 91 -37.78 -14.04 -15.59
C MET A 91 -37.61 -14.43 -14.14
N ARG A 92 -38.68 -14.67 -13.38
CA ARG A 92 -38.61 -15.06 -11.96
C ARG A 92 -38.18 -16.51 -11.77
N ALA A 93 -38.38 -17.37 -12.74
CA ALA A 93 -37.88 -18.76 -12.74
C ALA A 93 -36.41 -18.87 -13.13
N GLU A 94 -35.85 -17.88 -13.84
CA GLU A 94 -34.46 -17.88 -14.29
C GLU A 94 -33.52 -17.23 -13.25
N PRO A 95 -32.58 -17.97 -12.63
CA PRO A 95 -31.71 -17.46 -11.57
C PRO A 95 -30.93 -16.20 -11.94
N SER A 96 -30.53 -16.03 -13.19
CA SER A 96 -29.76 -14.89 -13.68
C SER A 96 -30.61 -13.63 -13.91
N LEU A 97 -31.95 -13.76 -14.06
CA LEU A 97 -32.90 -12.68 -14.34
C LEU A 97 -33.81 -12.33 -13.16
N GLN A 98 -33.96 -13.24 -12.17
CA GLN A 98 -34.93 -13.09 -11.08
C GLN A 98 -34.76 -11.80 -10.26
N HIS A 99 -33.54 -11.21 -10.25
CA HIS A 99 -33.20 -10.00 -9.49
C HIS A 99 -33.39 -8.70 -10.30
N ILE A 100 -33.70 -8.79 -11.59
CA ILE A 100 -33.89 -7.60 -12.41
C ILE A 100 -35.28 -7.01 -12.08
N PRO A 101 -35.36 -5.73 -11.66
CA PRO A 101 -36.62 -5.09 -11.40
C PRO A 101 -37.43 -4.89 -12.70
N VAL A 102 -38.73 -5.09 -12.62
CA VAL A 102 -39.65 -4.95 -13.73
C VAL A 102 -40.74 -3.92 -13.38
N ILE A 103 -40.88 -2.89 -14.18
CA ILE A 103 -42.00 -1.94 -14.13
C ILE A 103 -42.97 -2.34 -15.24
N VAL A 104 -44.16 -2.71 -14.86
CA VAL A 104 -45.19 -3.18 -15.81
C VAL A 104 -45.98 -2.02 -16.39
N LEU A 105 -46.17 -2.00 -17.70
CA LEU A 105 -47.04 -1.05 -18.39
C LEU A 105 -48.43 -1.67 -18.53
N THR A 106 -49.48 -0.95 -18.12
CA THR A 106 -50.86 -1.49 -18.12
C THR A 106 -51.89 -0.39 -18.35
N ALA A 107 -53.11 -0.75 -18.77
CA ALA A 107 -54.20 0.20 -18.88
C ALA A 107 -54.55 0.81 -17.51
N ILE A 108 -54.90 2.11 -17.47
CA ILE A 108 -55.10 2.91 -16.25
C ILE A 108 -56.10 2.31 -15.25
N ASN A 109 -57.16 1.61 -15.75
CA ASN A 109 -58.32 1.20 -14.94
C ASN A 109 -58.43 -0.32 -14.77
N ASP A 110 -57.31 -1.03 -14.64
CA ASP A 110 -57.32 -2.48 -14.40
C ASP A 110 -56.65 -2.87 -13.10
N PRO A 111 -57.38 -2.86 -11.95
CA PRO A 111 -56.86 -3.24 -10.65
C PRO A 111 -56.45 -4.72 -10.57
N GLU A 112 -57.11 -5.60 -11.31
CA GLU A 112 -56.83 -7.04 -11.27
C GLU A 112 -55.46 -7.34 -11.92
N THR A 113 -55.21 -6.75 -13.10
CA THR A 113 -53.91 -6.84 -13.79
C THR A 113 -52.75 -6.29 -12.92
N LYS A 114 -52.95 -5.15 -12.24
CA LYS A 114 -51.96 -4.57 -11.31
C LYS A 114 -51.63 -5.51 -10.16
N LEU A 115 -52.65 -6.06 -9.48
CA LEU A 115 -52.48 -7.01 -8.40
C LEU A 115 -51.79 -8.29 -8.86
N LYS A 116 -52.17 -8.80 -10.03
CA LYS A 116 -51.55 -9.98 -10.63
C LYS A 116 -50.07 -9.73 -10.94
N ALA A 117 -49.74 -8.61 -11.57
CA ALA A 117 -48.34 -8.26 -11.88
C ALA A 117 -47.47 -8.21 -10.60
N LEU A 118 -47.95 -7.54 -9.56
CA LEU A 118 -47.21 -7.45 -8.26
C LEU A 118 -47.07 -8.83 -7.60
N SER A 119 -48.14 -9.69 -7.66
CA SER A 119 -48.08 -11.05 -7.11
C SER A 119 -47.09 -11.95 -7.86
N LEU A 120 -46.84 -11.70 -9.14
CA LEU A 120 -45.83 -12.37 -9.96
C LEU A 120 -44.43 -11.76 -9.83
N GLY A 121 -44.26 -10.76 -8.96
CA GLY A 121 -42.96 -10.18 -8.67
C GLY A 121 -42.57 -8.96 -9.51
N ALA A 122 -43.51 -8.25 -10.12
CA ALA A 122 -43.23 -6.92 -10.66
C ALA A 122 -42.81 -5.97 -9.51
N SER A 123 -41.87 -5.09 -9.78
CA SER A 123 -41.38 -4.11 -8.79
C SER A 123 -42.31 -2.91 -8.69
N ASP A 124 -42.94 -2.51 -9.79
CA ASP A 124 -43.88 -1.40 -9.86
C ASP A 124 -44.76 -1.54 -11.14
N PHE A 125 -45.69 -0.64 -11.31
CA PHE A 125 -46.51 -0.55 -12.52
C PHE A 125 -46.71 0.90 -12.94
N LEU A 126 -47.03 1.14 -14.23
CA LEU A 126 -47.27 2.44 -14.83
C LEU A 126 -48.49 2.35 -15.78
N GLY A 127 -49.37 3.33 -15.70
CA GLY A 127 -50.58 3.36 -16.55
C GLY A 127 -50.28 3.89 -17.96
N LYS A 128 -50.85 3.27 -18.99
CA LYS A 128 -50.90 3.84 -20.35
C LYS A 128 -52.14 4.76 -20.50
N PRO A 129 -52.04 5.97 -21.10
CA PRO A 129 -50.84 6.55 -21.71
C PRO A 129 -49.78 6.95 -20.67
N VAL A 130 -48.51 6.74 -21.02
CA VAL A 130 -47.37 6.96 -20.11
C VAL A 130 -47.16 8.45 -19.88
N ASP A 131 -47.21 8.89 -18.63
CA ASP A 131 -46.80 10.24 -18.21
C ASP A 131 -45.29 10.30 -17.97
N GLU A 132 -44.62 11.31 -18.56
CA GLU A 132 -43.18 11.49 -18.47
C GLU A 132 -42.68 11.61 -17.00
N SER A 133 -43.35 12.45 -16.21
CA SER A 133 -42.94 12.70 -14.82
C SER A 133 -43.12 11.47 -13.94
N GLU A 134 -44.22 10.71 -14.14
CA GLU A 134 -44.47 9.47 -13.40
C GLU A 134 -43.46 8.38 -13.80
N LEU A 135 -43.19 8.22 -15.09
CA LEU A 135 -42.18 7.26 -15.58
C LEU A 135 -40.80 7.50 -14.96
N VAL A 136 -40.30 8.74 -15.08
CA VAL A 136 -38.97 9.10 -14.55
C VAL A 136 -38.91 8.91 -13.05
N LEU A 137 -39.96 9.27 -12.29
CA LEU A 137 -40.02 9.10 -10.86
C LEU A 137 -39.98 7.61 -10.45
N ARG A 138 -40.82 6.77 -11.08
CA ARG A 138 -40.87 5.33 -10.78
C ARG A 138 -39.59 4.63 -11.16
N LEU A 139 -39.04 4.91 -12.33
CA LEU A 139 -37.77 4.34 -12.77
C LEU A 139 -36.65 4.70 -11.82
N ARG A 140 -36.51 5.97 -11.42
CA ARG A 140 -35.52 6.44 -10.45
C ARG A 140 -35.68 5.73 -9.12
N ASN A 141 -36.90 5.58 -8.60
CA ASN A 141 -37.14 4.91 -7.32
C ASN A 141 -36.81 3.42 -7.40
N THR A 142 -37.17 2.77 -8.50
CA THR A 142 -36.89 1.33 -8.73
C THR A 142 -35.40 1.07 -8.85
N LEU A 143 -34.66 1.89 -9.62
CA LEU A 143 -33.19 1.79 -9.72
C LEU A 143 -32.51 2.11 -8.40
N ALA A 144 -32.98 3.12 -7.65
CA ALA A 144 -32.45 3.44 -6.33
C ALA A 144 -32.65 2.30 -5.33
N ALA A 145 -33.82 1.65 -5.34
CA ALA A 145 -34.10 0.48 -4.51
C ALA A 145 -33.20 -0.70 -4.88
N LYS A 146 -33.01 -0.95 -6.18
CA LYS A 146 -32.09 -1.99 -6.68
C LYS A 146 -30.66 -1.72 -6.27
N ALA A 147 -30.15 -0.51 -6.52
CA ALA A 147 -28.80 -0.10 -6.13
C ALA A 147 -28.58 -0.22 -4.61
N TYR A 148 -29.60 0.08 -3.81
CA TYR A 148 -29.54 -0.08 -2.36
C TYR A 148 -29.52 -1.55 -1.94
N GLN A 149 -30.32 -2.41 -2.59
CA GLN A 149 -30.26 -3.86 -2.36
C GLN A 149 -28.89 -4.42 -2.73
N ASP A 150 -28.35 -4.05 -3.88
CA ASP A 150 -27.02 -4.45 -4.33
C ASP A 150 -25.93 -3.94 -3.37
N TYR A 151 -26.06 -2.70 -2.88
CA TYR A 151 -25.18 -2.18 -1.86
C TYR A 151 -25.23 -3.02 -0.58
N LEU A 152 -26.42 -3.38 -0.10
CA LEU A 152 -26.59 -4.21 1.10
C LEU A 152 -26.06 -5.65 0.91
N ALA A 153 -26.03 -6.16 -0.32
CA ALA A 153 -25.46 -7.46 -0.62
C ALA A 153 -23.93 -7.51 -0.43
N TYR A 154 -23.24 -6.37 -0.56
CA TYR A 154 -21.77 -6.31 -0.56
C TYR A 154 -21.14 -5.40 0.51
N TYR A 155 -21.93 -4.53 1.16
CA TYR A 155 -21.42 -3.56 2.13
C TYR A 155 -22.16 -3.58 3.46
N ASP A 156 -21.44 -3.28 4.55
CA ASP A 156 -21.98 -3.14 5.90
C ASP A 156 -22.72 -1.80 6.07
N ARG A 157 -23.93 -1.84 6.60
CA ARG A 157 -24.82 -0.67 6.71
C ARG A 157 -24.33 0.41 7.66
N ILE A 158 -23.58 0.06 8.72
CA ILE A 158 -23.13 0.99 9.75
C ILE A 158 -21.85 1.69 9.31
N THR A 159 -20.91 0.94 8.77
CA THR A 159 -19.56 1.42 8.47
C THR A 159 -19.35 1.80 7.00
N GLY A 160 -20.14 1.26 6.09
CA GLY A 160 -19.93 1.36 4.64
C GLY A 160 -18.65 0.65 4.16
N LEU A 161 -18.06 -0.22 4.97
CA LEU A 161 -16.99 -1.13 4.57
C LEU A 161 -17.59 -2.33 3.83
N ALA A 162 -16.76 -3.15 3.18
CA ALA A 162 -17.20 -4.43 2.65
C ALA A 162 -17.86 -5.26 3.77
N ASN A 163 -18.92 -5.99 3.43
CA ASN A 163 -19.51 -6.94 4.36
C ASN A 163 -18.81 -8.31 4.29
N ARG A 164 -19.23 -9.26 5.11
CA ARG A 164 -18.68 -10.62 5.14
C ARG A 164 -18.71 -11.30 3.77
N HIS A 165 -19.80 -11.16 3.01
CA HIS A 165 -19.94 -11.82 1.72
C HIS A 165 -18.88 -11.35 0.71
N ARG A 166 -18.74 -10.02 0.56
CA ARG A 166 -17.73 -9.44 -0.32
C ARG A 166 -16.31 -9.79 0.13
N PHE A 167 -16.04 -9.71 1.43
CA PHE A 167 -14.72 -10.04 1.98
C PHE A 167 -14.31 -11.47 1.65
N MET A 168 -15.18 -12.45 1.88
CA MET A 168 -14.89 -13.86 1.61
C MET A 168 -14.64 -14.12 0.12
N SER A 169 -15.45 -13.51 -0.76
CA SER A 169 -15.26 -13.64 -2.22
C SER A 169 -13.92 -13.09 -2.69
N GLU A 170 -13.51 -11.92 -2.18
CA GLU A 170 -12.23 -11.30 -2.54
C GLU A 170 -11.04 -12.07 -1.93
N LEU A 171 -11.20 -12.58 -0.71
CA LEU A 171 -10.18 -13.41 -0.06
C LEU A 171 -9.94 -14.72 -0.81
N ASP A 172 -11.02 -15.41 -1.22
CA ASP A 172 -10.91 -16.66 -1.98
C ASP A 172 -10.14 -16.46 -3.30
N ARG A 173 -10.41 -15.34 -3.99
CA ARG A 173 -9.65 -14.96 -5.18
C ARG A 173 -8.18 -14.67 -4.85
N ALA A 174 -7.92 -13.84 -3.83
CA ALA A 174 -6.57 -13.44 -3.46
C ALA A 174 -5.69 -14.63 -3.02
N VAL A 175 -6.27 -15.61 -2.30
CA VAL A 175 -5.54 -16.82 -1.88
C VAL A 175 -5.16 -17.66 -3.09
N ARG A 176 -6.07 -17.86 -4.06
CA ARG A 176 -5.77 -18.59 -5.30
C ARG A 176 -4.70 -17.91 -6.14
N ASP A 177 -4.81 -16.60 -6.33
CA ASP A 177 -3.88 -15.80 -7.12
C ASP A 177 -2.48 -15.82 -6.47
N ALA A 178 -2.40 -15.64 -5.15
CA ALA A 178 -1.15 -15.68 -4.40
C ALA A 178 -0.45 -17.03 -4.52
N TYR A 179 -1.21 -18.13 -4.43
CA TYR A 179 -0.66 -19.47 -4.60
C TYR A 179 -0.14 -19.72 -6.02
N ALA A 180 -0.89 -19.30 -7.04
CA ALA A 180 -0.53 -19.49 -8.45
C ALA A 180 0.71 -18.66 -8.85
N GLU A 181 0.87 -17.47 -8.30
CA GLU A 181 1.94 -16.54 -8.66
C GLU A 181 3.13 -16.56 -7.68
N GLY A 182 3.09 -17.40 -6.64
CA GLY A 182 4.14 -17.49 -5.62
C GLY A 182 4.27 -16.21 -4.78
N ARG A 183 3.18 -15.43 -4.66
CA ARG A 183 3.13 -14.20 -3.86
C ARG A 183 2.66 -14.50 -2.44
N MET A 184 3.00 -13.62 -1.52
CA MET A 184 2.48 -13.65 -0.14
C MET A 184 1.38 -12.60 0.00
N GLY A 185 0.28 -12.97 0.67
CA GLY A 185 -0.75 -12.05 1.11
C GLY A 185 -1.03 -12.21 2.60
N ALA A 186 -1.89 -11.35 3.16
CA ALA A 186 -2.24 -11.40 4.58
C ALA A 186 -3.72 -11.12 4.83
N VAL A 187 -4.28 -11.80 5.84
CA VAL A 187 -5.54 -11.46 6.49
C VAL A 187 -5.23 -10.93 7.88
N LEU A 188 -5.72 -9.73 8.16
CA LEU A 188 -5.64 -9.08 9.46
C LEU A 188 -7.05 -9.03 10.04
N GLU A 189 -7.31 -9.71 11.14
CA GLU A 189 -8.59 -9.72 11.84
C GLU A 189 -8.49 -8.89 13.10
N PHE A 190 -9.43 -7.97 13.30
CA PHE A 190 -9.48 -7.03 14.42
C PHE A 190 -10.78 -7.18 15.20
N ASP A 191 -10.70 -7.02 16.51
CA ASP A 191 -11.85 -7.01 17.41
C ASP A 191 -11.66 -5.89 18.44
N LEU A 192 -12.71 -5.09 18.66
CA LEU A 192 -12.68 -3.99 19.63
C LEU A 192 -12.74 -4.54 21.06
N ASP A 193 -11.69 -4.29 21.83
CA ASP A 193 -11.58 -4.82 23.19
C ASP A 193 -12.73 -4.33 24.08
N ARG A 194 -13.41 -5.29 24.75
CA ARG A 194 -14.50 -5.03 25.69
C ARG A 194 -15.69 -4.25 25.11
N PHE A 195 -15.92 -4.31 23.79
CA PHE A 195 -17.01 -3.60 23.13
C PHE A 195 -18.39 -3.94 23.71
N LYS A 196 -18.61 -5.20 24.14
CA LYS A 196 -19.84 -5.61 24.82
C LYS A 196 -20.13 -4.76 26.05
N GLN A 197 -19.10 -4.40 26.84
CA GLN A 197 -19.27 -3.55 28.05
C GLN A 197 -19.70 -2.12 27.66
N ILE A 198 -19.25 -1.61 26.51
CA ILE A 198 -19.68 -0.30 26.00
C ILE A 198 -21.18 -0.34 25.69
N ASN A 199 -21.66 -1.38 25.01
CA ASN A 199 -23.07 -1.55 24.71
C ASN A 199 -23.93 -1.71 25.97
N GLU A 200 -23.45 -2.46 26.93
CA GLU A 200 -24.16 -2.66 28.21
C GLU A 200 -24.23 -1.38 29.06
N ALA A 201 -23.15 -0.57 29.05
CA ALA A 201 -23.08 0.64 29.88
C ALA A 201 -23.69 1.89 29.21
N LEU A 202 -23.59 2.03 27.90
CA LEU A 202 -23.93 3.26 27.15
C LEU A 202 -25.03 3.06 26.10
N GLY A 203 -25.51 1.83 25.96
CA GLY A 203 -26.57 1.46 25.02
C GLY A 203 -26.07 1.20 23.56
N PRO A 204 -26.88 0.45 22.77
CA PRO A 204 -26.51 0.02 21.43
C PRO A 204 -26.27 1.18 20.45
N ALA A 205 -26.99 2.29 20.57
CA ALA A 205 -26.82 3.47 19.70
C ALA A 205 -25.44 4.12 19.86
N THR A 206 -24.85 4.09 21.04
CA THR A 206 -23.47 4.53 21.30
C THR A 206 -22.48 3.57 20.69
N GLY A 207 -22.71 2.25 20.82
CA GLY A 207 -21.92 1.22 20.19
C GLY A 207 -21.89 1.36 18.66
N ASP A 208 -23.02 1.61 18.02
CA ASP A 208 -23.07 1.82 16.57
C ASP A 208 -22.22 3.01 16.12
N ARG A 209 -22.16 4.08 16.92
CA ARG A 209 -21.29 5.23 16.62
C ARG A 209 -19.80 4.90 16.77
N VAL A 210 -19.45 4.12 17.81
CA VAL A 210 -18.07 3.61 17.97
C VAL A 210 -17.69 2.73 16.78
N ILE A 211 -18.55 1.81 16.37
CA ILE A 211 -18.35 0.94 15.19
C ILE A 211 -18.17 1.77 13.92
N LYS A 212 -19.02 2.77 13.70
CA LYS A 212 -18.92 3.66 12.52
C LYS A 212 -17.59 4.41 12.49
N GLU A 213 -17.19 4.95 13.63
CA GLU A 213 -15.92 5.65 13.76
C GLU A 213 -14.72 4.71 13.61
N ALA A 214 -14.78 3.50 14.17
CA ALA A 214 -13.76 2.47 13.97
C ALA A 214 -13.57 2.13 12.48
N GLY A 215 -14.67 1.90 11.75
CA GLY A 215 -14.62 1.66 10.31
C GLY A 215 -14.00 2.83 9.53
N ARG A 216 -14.30 4.08 9.89
CA ARG A 216 -13.69 5.27 9.30
C ARG A 216 -12.17 5.31 9.54
N ARG A 217 -11.74 4.98 10.77
CA ARG A 217 -10.32 4.97 11.17
C ARG A 217 -9.53 3.87 10.46
N ILE A 218 -10.08 2.66 10.36
CA ILE A 218 -9.47 1.56 9.60
C ILE A 218 -9.25 2.00 8.15
N ARG A 219 -10.28 2.52 7.49
CA ARG A 219 -10.17 3.02 6.11
C ARG A 219 -9.12 4.12 6.00
N GLY A 220 -9.10 5.09 6.90
CA GLY A 220 -8.12 6.18 6.93
C GLY A 220 -6.68 5.70 7.13
N ALA A 221 -6.47 4.70 8.00
CA ALA A 221 -5.14 4.15 8.26
C ALA A 221 -4.56 3.40 7.04
N MET A 222 -5.41 2.85 6.18
CA MET A 222 -5.02 2.18 4.93
C MET A 222 -4.69 3.15 3.79
N HIS A 223 -5.27 4.36 3.79
CA HIS A 223 -5.10 5.35 2.71
C HIS A 223 -4.19 6.53 3.10
N SER A 224 -3.40 6.41 4.17
CA SER A 224 -2.52 7.49 4.62
C SER A 224 -1.32 7.70 3.67
N PRO A 225 -1.12 8.91 3.10
CA PRO A 225 -0.09 9.19 2.09
C PRO A 225 1.35 9.20 2.62
N VAL A 226 1.55 8.89 3.90
CA VAL A 226 2.88 9.00 4.56
C VAL A 226 3.75 7.76 4.34
N ARG A 227 3.30 6.72 3.60
CA ARG A 227 4.02 5.44 3.51
C ARG A 227 4.30 5.01 2.08
N ALA A 228 5.56 4.71 1.81
CA ALA A 228 6.16 4.39 0.51
C ALA A 228 5.74 3.06 -0.15
N ASP A 229 4.77 2.32 0.41
CA ASP A 229 4.29 1.04 -0.13
C ASP A 229 2.89 1.19 -0.75
N GLU A 230 2.70 2.18 -1.63
CA GLU A 230 1.39 2.50 -2.20
C GLU A 230 0.75 1.36 -3.00
N ALA A 231 1.51 0.53 -3.70
CA ALA A 231 0.98 -0.50 -4.60
C ALA A 231 0.21 -1.62 -3.86
N ALA A 232 0.71 -2.09 -2.72
CA ALA A 232 0.06 -3.14 -1.94
C ALA A 232 -1.20 -2.66 -1.21
N LEU A 233 -1.22 -1.38 -0.79
CA LEU A 233 -2.36 -0.78 -0.09
C LEU A 233 -3.48 -0.33 -1.05
N GLN A 234 -3.17 -0.07 -2.33
CA GLN A 234 -4.19 0.29 -3.33
C GLN A 234 -5.21 -0.83 -3.57
N GLN A 235 -4.83 -2.10 -3.39
CA GLN A 235 -5.72 -3.26 -3.55
C GLN A 235 -6.24 -3.80 -2.22
N ALA A 236 -5.87 -3.19 -1.10
CA ALA A 236 -6.30 -3.64 0.22
C ALA A 236 -7.80 -3.42 0.44
N LEU A 237 -8.47 -4.40 1.05
CA LEU A 237 -9.90 -4.36 1.32
C LEU A 237 -10.16 -4.38 2.82
N ALA A 238 -10.82 -3.33 3.33
CA ALA A 238 -11.34 -3.32 4.69
C ALA A 238 -12.80 -3.78 4.71
N ALA A 239 -13.13 -4.63 5.68
CA ALA A 239 -14.45 -5.20 5.86
C ALA A 239 -14.88 -5.21 7.33
N ARG A 240 -16.19 -5.29 7.56
CA ARG A 240 -16.78 -5.64 8.85
C ARG A 240 -17.53 -6.95 8.70
N LEU A 241 -17.17 -7.96 9.49
CA LEU A 241 -17.77 -9.28 9.40
C LEU A 241 -19.05 -9.41 10.24
N GLY A 242 -19.21 -8.56 11.25
CA GLY A 242 -20.35 -8.51 12.16
C GLY A 242 -19.92 -8.02 13.54
N GLY A 243 -20.87 -7.59 14.39
CA GLY A 243 -20.53 -7.15 15.75
C GLY A 243 -19.44 -6.08 15.80
N ASP A 244 -18.36 -6.38 16.51
CA ASP A 244 -17.14 -5.60 16.68
C ASP A 244 -15.94 -6.17 15.88
N GLU A 245 -16.20 -7.13 14.97
CA GLU A 245 -15.19 -7.81 14.15
C GLU A 245 -14.97 -7.08 12.83
N PHE A 246 -13.72 -6.68 12.58
CA PHE A 246 -13.25 -6.08 11.34
C PHE A 246 -12.15 -6.93 10.72
N CYS A 247 -12.06 -6.91 9.40
CA CYS A 247 -10.97 -7.55 8.67
C CYS A 247 -10.34 -6.61 7.66
N VAL A 248 -9.04 -6.80 7.44
CA VAL A 248 -8.30 -6.19 6.33
C VAL A 248 -7.65 -7.30 5.54
N LEU A 249 -7.94 -7.35 4.25
CA LEU A 249 -7.26 -8.19 3.28
C LEU A 249 -6.15 -7.39 2.61
N LEU A 250 -4.95 -7.93 2.64
CA LEU A 250 -3.81 -7.47 1.86
C LEU A 250 -3.51 -8.56 0.81
N PRO A 251 -3.95 -8.38 -0.46
CA PRO A 251 -3.80 -9.41 -1.49
C PRO A 251 -2.34 -9.73 -1.81
N SER A 252 -1.44 -8.76 -1.58
CA SER A 252 0.00 -8.93 -1.76
C SER A 252 0.76 -8.17 -0.67
N VAL A 253 1.73 -8.83 -0.05
CA VAL A 253 2.69 -8.22 0.87
C VAL A 253 4.10 -8.68 0.51
N ALA A 254 5.06 -7.77 0.58
CA ALA A 254 6.44 -8.07 0.26
C ALA A 254 7.11 -8.94 1.33
N ASN A 255 6.71 -8.75 2.60
CA ASN A 255 7.28 -9.47 3.76
C ASN A 255 6.33 -9.38 4.97
N VAL A 256 6.68 -10.10 6.04
CA VAL A 256 5.95 -10.13 7.32
C VAL A 256 5.90 -8.74 7.96
N GLU A 257 6.96 -7.98 7.81
CA GLU A 257 7.14 -6.64 8.36
C GLU A 257 6.12 -5.64 7.77
N GLN A 258 5.77 -5.80 6.50
CA GLN A 258 4.74 -4.97 5.86
C GLN A 258 3.36 -5.24 6.49
N ALA A 259 2.99 -6.50 6.73
CA ALA A 259 1.76 -6.84 7.44
C ALA A 259 1.78 -6.28 8.88
N SER A 260 2.92 -6.36 9.59
CA SER A 260 3.10 -5.77 10.92
C SER A 260 2.87 -4.27 10.93
N ARG A 261 3.43 -3.53 9.98
CA ARG A 261 3.24 -2.07 9.86
C ARG A 261 1.78 -1.69 9.66
N VAL A 262 1.07 -2.43 8.82
CA VAL A 262 -0.36 -2.16 8.56
C VAL A 262 -1.18 -2.39 9.81
N VAL A 263 -1.01 -3.53 10.49
CA VAL A 263 -1.78 -3.82 11.72
C VAL A 263 -1.47 -2.82 12.82
N GLU A 264 -0.21 -2.43 13.01
CA GLU A 264 0.18 -1.41 13.99
C GLU A 264 -0.44 -0.03 13.71
N SER A 265 -0.49 0.35 12.42
CA SER A 265 -1.13 1.59 11.99
C SER A 265 -2.62 1.60 12.31
N VAL A 266 -3.31 0.49 12.01
CA VAL A 266 -4.74 0.34 12.28
C VAL A 266 -4.99 0.34 13.80
N LEU A 267 -4.23 -0.45 14.59
CA LEU A 267 -4.37 -0.49 16.04
C LEU A 267 -4.15 0.88 16.69
N ARG A 268 -3.14 1.63 16.23
CA ARG A 268 -2.87 3.01 16.71
C ARG A 268 -4.04 3.95 16.38
N ALA A 269 -4.60 3.86 15.18
CA ALA A 269 -5.76 4.66 14.79
C ALA A 269 -7.01 4.30 15.61
N LEU A 270 -7.21 3.02 15.90
CA LEU A 270 -8.33 2.55 16.73
C LEU A 270 -8.19 2.96 18.19
N ALA A 271 -6.99 3.00 18.75
CA ALA A 271 -6.72 3.38 20.13
C ALA A 271 -6.88 4.89 20.41
N ALA A 272 -6.97 5.75 19.40
CA ALA A 272 -7.21 7.17 19.58
C ALA A 272 -8.58 7.40 20.26
N PRO A 273 -8.74 8.44 21.11
CA PRO A 273 -9.99 8.70 21.82
C PRO A 273 -11.20 8.86 20.89
N TYR A 274 -12.33 8.24 21.24
CA TYR A 274 -13.60 8.37 20.51
C TYR A 274 -14.45 9.46 21.15
N GLN A 275 -14.87 10.45 20.37
CA GLN A 275 -15.80 11.49 20.81
C GLN A 275 -17.23 11.08 20.46
N VAL A 276 -18.00 10.65 21.47
CA VAL A 276 -19.38 10.20 21.30
C VAL A 276 -20.27 10.88 22.34
N ASP A 277 -21.28 11.64 21.88
CA ASP A 277 -22.24 12.39 22.73
C ASP A 277 -21.56 13.32 23.75
N GLY A 278 -20.47 13.99 23.33
CA GLY A 278 -19.72 14.89 24.22
C GLY A 278 -18.89 14.17 25.29
N LYS A 279 -18.80 12.84 25.23
CA LYS A 279 -17.96 12.04 26.11
C LYS A 279 -16.76 11.48 25.33
N GLU A 280 -15.63 11.42 26.01
CA GLU A 280 -14.43 10.76 25.49
C GLU A 280 -14.39 9.31 25.95
N LEU A 281 -14.30 8.38 24.98
CA LEU A 281 -14.19 6.95 25.25
C LEU A 281 -12.84 6.43 24.73
N HIS A 282 -12.17 5.62 25.55
CA HIS A 282 -10.96 4.93 25.17
C HIS A 282 -11.28 3.48 24.84
N VAL A 283 -11.13 3.09 23.58
CA VAL A 283 -11.37 1.74 23.09
C VAL A 283 -10.10 1.26 22.40
N THR A 284 -9.58 0.13 22.85
CA THR A 284 -8.47 -0.55 22.19
C THR A 284 -8.99 -1.66 21.29
N ALA A 285 -8.12 -2.24 20.48
CA ALA A 285 -8.43 -3.41 19.67
C ALA A 285 -7.31 -4.44 19.75
N SER A 286 -7.68 -5.69 19.60
CA SER A 286 -6.75 -6.81 19.43
C SER A 286 -6.79 -7.29 17.99
N ALA A 287 -5.65 -7.79 17.46
CA ALA A 287 -5.61 -8.30 16.11
C ALA A 287 -4.93 -9.67 15.99
N GLY A 288 -5.42 -10.47 15.03
CA GLY A 288 -4.82 -11.71 14.58
C GLY A 288 -4.39 -11.61 13.11
N ILE A 289 -3.27 -12.22 12.77
CA ILE A 289 -2.68 -12.17 11.43
C ILE A 289 -2.44 -13.60 10.94
N ALA A 290 -2.93 -13.91 9.75
CA ALA A 290 -2.56 -15.10 8.99
C ALA A 290 -2.01 -14.69 7.63
N LEU A 291 -0.88 -15.30 7.24
CA LEU A 291 -0.22 -15.08 5.96
C LEU A 291 -0.55 -16.23 5.02
N PHE A 292 -0.94 -15.93 3.80
CA PHE A 292 -1.14 -16.96 2.79
C PHE A 292 -0.08 -16.84 1.68
N PRO A 293 0.40 -17.96 1.12
CA PRO A 293 -0.03 -19.34 1.39
C PRO A 293 0.60 -19.99 2.63
N ALA A 294 1.48 -19.31 3.39
CA ALA A 294 2.26 -19.92 4.49
C ALA A 294 1.39 -20.46 5.65
N ASP A 295 0.35 -19.71 6.05
CA ASP A 295 -0.57 -20.08 7.13
C ASP A 295 -1.91 -20.63 6.59
N GLY A 296 -2.00 -21.01 5.30
CA GLY A 296 -3.17 -21.61 4.68
C GLY A 296 -3.21 -21.39 3.18
N VAL A 297 -3.66 -22.41 2.45
CA VAL A 297 -3.79 -22.40 0.98
C VAL A 297 -5.24 -22.39 0.50
N VAL A 298 -6.19 -22.41 1.43
CA VAL A 298 -7.62 -22.24 1.18
C VAL A 298 -8.20 -21.18 2.12
N MET A 299 -9.18 -20.45 1.62
CA MET A 299 -9.80 -19.32 2.33
C MET A 299 -10.21 -19.66 3.78
N ASP A 300 -10.91 -20.78 3.99
CA ASP A 300 -11.43 -21.17 5.31
C ASP A 300 -10.33 -21.46 6.33
N GLU A 301 -9.18 -21.95 5.87
CA GLU A 301 -8.02 -22.19 6.72
C GLU A 301 -7.37 -20.87 7.14
N VAL A 302 -7.17 -19.96 6.22
CA VAL A 302 -6.60 -18.62 6.49
C VAL A 302 -7.45 -17.86 7.50
N VAL A 303 -8.77 -17.86 7.34
CA VAL A 303 -9.69 -17.20 8.28
C VAL A 303 -9.63 -17.84 9.66
N ARG A 304 -9.69 -19.19 9.76
CA ARG A 304 -9.59 -19.87 11.06
C ARG A 304 -8.25 -19.59 11.77
N ASN A 305 -7.18 -19.47 11.01
CA ASN A 305 -5.85 -19.22 11.56
C ASN A 305 -5.68 -17.77 12.02
N ALA A 306 -6.26 -16.80 11.30
CA ALA A 306 -6.34 -15.41 11.76
C ALA A 306 -7.14 -15.27 13.07
N ASP A 307 -8.30 -15.91 13.17
CA ASP A 307 -9.12 -15.94 14.39
C ASP A 307 -8.39 -16.63 15.57
N ALA A 308 -7.65 -17.73 15.30
CA ALA A 308 -6.82 -18.37 16.32
C ALA A 308 -5.72 -17.43 16.86
N ALA A 309 -5.08 -16.67 15.97
CA ALA A 309 -4.10 -15.66 16.33
C ALA A 309 -4.74 -14.50 17.14
N LEU A 310 -5.93 -14.03 16.75
CA LEU A 310 -6.69 -13.01 17.47
C LEU A 310 -7.03 -13.46 18.89
N ARG A 311 -7.49 -14.72 19.06
CA ARG A 311 -7.71 -15.29 20.38
C ARG A 311 -6.45 -15.33 21.24
N GLN A 312 -5.28 -15.61 20.63
CA GLN A 312 -4.00 -15.54 21.36
C GLN A 312 -3.66 -14.09 21.77
N ALA A 313 -3.86 -13.11 20.89
CA ALA A 313 -3.66 -11.70 21.23
C ALA A 313 -4.54 -11.26 22.43
N LYS A 314 -5.82 -11.63 22.42
CA LYS A 314 -6.74 -11.35 23.54
C LYS A 314 -6.30 -12.01 24.86
N ARG A 315 -5.78 -13.25 24.83
CA ARG A 315 -5.26 -13.97 26.02
C ARG A 315 -3.95 -13.37 26.53
N ALA A 316 -3.10 -12.84 25.64
CA ALA A 316 -1.81 -12.26 25.98
C ALA A 316 -1.89 -10.84 26.60
N GLY A 317 -3.10 -10.33 26.88
CA GLY A 317 -3.28 -9.03 27.54
C GLY A 317 -4.06 -8.01 26.71
N ARG A 318 -4.54 -8.35 25.53
CA ARG A 318 -5.25 -7.45 24.59
C ARG A 318 -4.40 -6.28 24.09
N SER A 319 -5.02 -5.33 23.37
CA SER A 319 -4.39 -4.10 22.87
C SER A 319 -3.10 -4.37 22.09
N GLY A 320 -3.10 -5.38 21.23
CA GLY A 320 -1.94 -5.80 20.44
C GLY A 320 -2.30 -6.84 19.39
N TYR A 321 -1.32 -7.42 18.76
CA TYR A 321 -1.52 -8.39 17.71
C TYR A 321 -0.68 -9.66 17.90
N ARG A 322 -1.05 -10.74 17.19
CA ARG A 322 -0.30 -11.98 17.05
C ARG A 322 -0.40 -12.50 15.63
N PHE A 323 0.70 -13.06 15.13
CA PHE A 323 0.66 -13.92 13.96
C PHE A 323 0.20 -15.32 14.35
N TYR A 324 -0.36 -16.05 13.39
CA TYR A 324 -0.69 -17.46 13.61
C TYR A 324 0.59 -18.27 13.82
N SER A 325 1.59 -18.13 12.95
CA SER A 325 2.89 -18.78 13.08
C SER A 325 3.70 -18.23 14.27
N LYS A 326 4.30 -19.14 15.06
CA LYS A 326 5.22 -18.76 16.14
C LYS A 326 6.46 -18.05 15.61
N GLU A 327 7.01 -18.51 14.49
CA GLU A 327 8.20 -17.91 13.87
C GLU A 327 7.98 -16.44 13.52
N PHE A 328 6.80 -16.11 12.96
CA PHE A 328 6.47 -14.73 12.62
C PHE A 328 6.22 -13.86 13.86
N ASN A 329 5.67 -14.46 14.93
CA ASN A 329 5.56 -13.76 16.21
C ASN A 329 6.94 -13.42 16.79
N ASP A 330 7.87 -14.37 16.75
CA ASP A 330 9.22 -14.19 17.28
C ASP A 330 9.96 -13.09 16.46
N LYS A 331 9.84 -13.07 15.14
CA LYS A 331 10.38 -12.01 14.26
C LYS A 331 9.80 -10.64 14.58
N ALA A 332 8.47 -10.54 14.73
CA ALA A 332 7.81 -9.28 15.06
C ALA A 332 8.21 -8.76 16.45
N ALA A 333 8.31 -9.64 17.44
CA ALA A 333 8.75 -9.28 18.79
C ALA A 333 10.20 -8.82 18.81
N HIS A 334 11.10 -9.50 18.09
CA HIS A 334 12.50 -9.12 17.96
C HIS A 334 12.65 -7.72 17.34
N ARG A 335 11.92 -7.44 16.24
CA ARG A 335 11.90 -6.14 15.58
C ARG A 335 11.44 -5.02 16.51
N LEU A 336 10.34 -5.19 17.23
CA LEU A 336 9.83 -4.18 18.16
C LEU A 336 10.82 -3.92 19.30
N SER A 337 11.44 -4.98 19.82
CA SER A 337 12.51 -4.86 20.83
C SER A 337 13.70 -4.09 20.28
N MET A 338 14.15 -4.40 19.05
CA MET A 338 15.27 -3.72 18.39
C MET A 338 14.99 -2.23 18.21
N GLU A 339 13.77 -1.85 17.75
CA GLU A 339 13.37 -0.45 17.61
C GLU A 339 13.44 0.32 18.94
N GLN A 340 12.89 -0.26 20.01
CA GLN A 340 12.91 0.35 21.33
C GLN A 340 14.34 0.52 21.87
N GLN A 341 15.19 -0.48 21.64
CA GLN A 341 16.58 -0.45 22.08
C GLN A 341 17.38 0.57 21.27
N LEU A 342 17.18 0.65 19.95
CA LEU A 342 17.87 1.61 19.08
C LEU A 342 17.52 3.06 19.43
N ARG A 343 16.26 3.33 19.77
CA ARG A 343 15.85 4.67 20.26
C ARG A 343 16.65 5.10 21.51
N LYS A 344 16.82 4.17 22.45
CA LYS A 344 17.63 4.41 23.65
C LYS A 344 19.13 4.50 23.33
N ALA A 345 19.61 3.74 22.36
CA ALA A 345 21.01 3.75 21.92
C ALA A 345 21.44 5.12 21.39
N ILE A 346 20.57 5.79 20.62
CA ILE A 346 20.82 7.15 20.14
C ILE A 346 21.01 8.12 21.33
N GLU A 347 20.12 8.06 22.32
CA GLU A 347 20.16 8.93 23.51
C GLU A 347 21.39 8.66 24.38
N ARG A 348 21.88 7.41 24.42
CA ARG A 348 22.98 6.98 25.26
C ARG A 348 24.35 7.06 24.60
N GLY A 349 24.42 7.45 23.33
CA GLY A 349 25.67 7.49 22.58
C GLY A 349 26.29 6.10 22.34
N GLU A 350 25.43 5.08 22.12
CA GLU A 350 25.88 3.71 21.85
C GLU A 350 26.18 3.49 20.34
N LEU A 351 25.92 4.48 19.49
CA LEU A 351 26.28 4.43 18.07
C LEU A 351 27.72 4.90 17.87
N GLU A 352 28.42 4.28 16.95
CA GLU A 352 29.77 4.65 16.55
C GLU A 352 29.99 4.46 15.05
N LEU A 353 30.99 5.15 14.50
CA LEU A 353 31.41 4.99 13.11
C LEU A 353 32.72 4.18 13.05
N PHE A 354 32.70 3.14 12.22
CA PHE A 354 33.92 2.46 11.77
C PHE A 354 34.25 2.95 10.37
N TYR A 355 35.52 2.88 9.99
CA TYR A 355 36.02 3.42 8.74
C TYR A 355 36.69 2.33 7.94
N GLN A 356 36.29 2.18 6.68
CA GLN A 356 36.90 1.26 5.73
C GLN A 356 37.65 2.05 4.66
N PRO A 357 38.93 1.70 4.37
CA PRO A 357 39.74 2.45 3.40
C PRO A 357 39.25 2.23 1.97
N LYS A 358 39.19 3.33 1.20
CA LYS A 358 39.09 3.33 -0.26
C LYS A 358 40.48 3.54 -0.84
N LEU A 359 40.86 2.72 -1.81
CA LEU A 359 42.19 2.73 -2.42
C LEU A 359 42.11 3.02 -3.91
N ARG A 360 43.10 3.70 -4.45
CA ARG A 360 43.30 3.79 -5.89
C ARG A 360 43.72 2.42 -6.42
N VAL A 361 43.02 1.93 -7.44
CA VAL A 361 43.30 0.60 -8.03
C VAL A 361 44.74 0.52 -8.56
N GLU A 362 45.22 1.57 -9.23
CA GLU A 362 46.53 1.58 -9.87
C GLU A 362 47.70 1.58 -8.85
N THR A 363 47.60 2.41 -7.82
CA THR A 363 48.73 2.65 -6.89
C THR A 363 48.59 1.97 -5.54
N ARG A 364 47.40 1.43 -5.27
CA ARG A 364 46.99 0.93 -3.92
C ARG A 364 47.13 1.98 -2.80
N ALA A 365 47.26 3.24 -3.16
CA ALA A 365 47.30 4.31 -2.18
C ALA A 365 45.90 4.59 -1.65
N VAL A 366 45.77 4.71 -0.33
CA VAL A 366 44.50 5.08 0.31
C VAL A 366 44.12 6.49 -0.13
N CYS A 367 42.92 6.67 -0.64
CA CYS A 367 42.42 7.93 -1.21
C CYS A 367 41.16 8.45 -0.49
N GLY A 368 40.53 7.64 0.34
CA GLY A 368 39.32 7.98 1.09
C GLY A 368 38.99 6.92 2.13
N ALA A 369 37.88 7.13 2.83
CA ALA A 369 37.30 6.16 3.73
C ALA A 369 35.77 6.17 3.61
N GLU A 370 35.14 5.05 3.83
CA GLU A 370 33.69 4.96 4.04
C GLU A 370 33.41 4.84 5.53
N ALA A 371 32.49 5.68 6.04
CA ALA A 371 32.01 5.65 7.41
C ALA A 371 30.81 4.71 7.50
N LEU A 372 31.00 3.64 8.26
CA LEU A 372 30.04 2.57 8.41
C LEU A 372 29.50 2.54 9.83
N LEU A 373 28.19 2.63 9.97
CA LEU A 373 27.50 2.57 11.27
C LEU A 373 27.81 1.26 12.01
N ARG A 374 28.01 1.37 13.34
CA ARG A 374 28.07 0.26 14.29
C ARG A 374 27.27 0.63 15.52
N TRP A 375 26.67 -0.35 16.13
CA TRP A 375 25.99 -0.16 17.40
C TRP A 375 26.70 -0.97 18.49
N ARG A 376 27.31 -0.27 19.45
CA ARG A 376 27.94 -0.88 20.61
C ARG A 376 26.90 -1.20 21.67
N HIS A 377 26.20 -2.33 21.45
CA HIS A 377 25.13 -2.77 22.32
C HIS A 377 25.68 -3.29 23.65
N PRO A 378 25.14 -2.86 24.82
CA PRO A 378 25.68 -3.22 26.14
C PRO A 378 25.79 -4.72 26.44
N GLN A 379 24.89 -5.52 25.85
CA GLN A 379 24.81 -6.98 26.09
C GLN A 379 25.28 -7.82 24.91
N ARG A 380 25.19 -7.29 23.66
CA ARG A 380 25.45 -8.03 22.42
C ARG A 380 26.81 -7.71 21.80
N GLY A 381 27.53 -6.73 22.37
CA GLY A 381 28.74 -6.21 21.74
C GLY A 381 28.44 -5.36 20.51
N ILE A 382 29.24 -5.47 19.46
CA ILE A 382 29.07 -4.70 18.25
C ILE A 382 28.01 -5.37 17.36
N VAL A 383 26.90 -4.68 17.15
CA VAL A 383 25.83 -5.08 16.24
C VAL A 383 26.07 -4.46 14.86
N ALA A 384 26.01 -5.27 13.82
CA ALA A 384 26.24 -4.85 12.43
C ALA A 384 25.04 -4.06 11.87
N PRO A 385 25.28 -3.13 10.92
CA PRO A 385 24.20 -2.31 10.34
C PRO A 385 23.11 -3.13 9.66
N GLY A 386 23.41 -4.26 9.06
CA GLY A 386 22.41 -5.15 8.43
C GLY A 386 21.32 -5.66 9.39
N GLU A 387 21.54 -5.64 10.71
CA GLU A 387 20.52 -6.03 11.69
C GLU A 387 19.61 -4.85 12.10
N PHE A 388 20.13 -3.64 12.26
CA PHE A 388 19.36 -2.54 12.85
C PHE A 388 18.99 -1.41 11.86
N VAL A 389 19.74 -1.23 10.77
CA VAL A 389 19.42 -0.20 9.76
C VAL A 389 18.06 -0.43 9.12
N PRO A 390 17.67 -1.66 8.71
CA PRO A 390 16.31 -1.91 8.19
C PRO A 390 15.22 -1.52 9.20
N VAL A 391 15.42 -1.81 10.50
CA VAL A 391 14.47 -1.43 11.55
C VAL A 391 14.43 0.09 11.74
N ALA A 392 15.59 0.77 11.65
CA ALA A 392 15.67 2.22 11.71
C ALA A 392 14.92 2.88 10.52
N GLU A 393 15.07 2.35 9.33
CA GLU A 393 14.37 2.82 8.12
C GLU A 393 12.86 2.67 8.22
N GLU A 394 12.40 1.55 8.74
CA GLU A 394 10.98 1.27 8.92
C GLU A 394 10.31 2.15 9.98
N SER A 395 11.04 2.54 11.03
CA SER A 395 10.53 3.31 12.18
C SER A 395 10.80 4.81 12.14
N ASP A 396 11.31 5.34 11.02
CA ASP A 396 11.77 6.73 10.85
C ASP A 396 12.96 7.13 11.75
N LEU A 397 13.49 6.21 12.56
CA LEU A 397 14.68 6.46 13.39
C LEU A 397 15.93 6.70 12.53
N ILE A 398 15.93 6.19 11.30
CA ILE A 398 17.03 6.38 10.35
C ILE A 398 17.32 7.87 10.09
N ILE A 399 16.31 8.73 10.19
CA ILE A 399 16.51 10.18 10.02
C ILE A 399 17.43 10.71 11.13
N THR A 400 17.13 10.37 12.38
CA THR A 400 17.92 10.80 13.54
C THR A 400 19.30 10.13 13.55
N VAL A 401 19.37 8.83 13.20
CA VAL A 401 20.65 8.09 13.09
C VAL A 401 21.53 8.71 11.99
N GLY A 402 20.96 9.06 10.85
CA GLY A 402 21.72 9.64 9.75
C GLY A 402 22.16 11.07 10.02
N GLU A 403 21.34 11.91 10.69
CA GLU A 403 21.79 13.23 11.18
C GLU A 403 22.98 13.08 12.15
N TRP A 404 22.90 12.14 13.08
CA TRP A 404 23.99 11.82 13.98
C TRP A 404 25.24 11.36 13.21
N ALA A 405 25.10 10.46 12.25
CA ALA A 405 26.22 9.94 11.45
C ALA A 405 26.95 11.04 10.67
N LEU A 406 26.20 11.98 10.07
CA LEU A 406 26.76 13.15 9.38
C LEU A 406 27.59 14.02 10.33
N HIS A 407 27.05 14.33 11.52
CA HIS A 407 27.76 15.12 12.51
C HIS A 407 29.00 14.39 13.06
N ALA A 408 28.89 13.10 13.32
CA ALA A 408 29.99 12.28 13.80
C ALA A 408 31.12 12.17 12.75
N ALA A 409 30.80 11.97 11.47
CA ALA A 409 31.79 11.92 10.38
C ALA A 409 32.51 13.27 10.22
N CYS A 410 31.77 14.38 10.24
CA CYS A 410 32.37 15.72 10.18
C CYS A 410 33.22 16.04 11.43
N GLY A 411 32.76 15.65 12.60
CA GLY A 411 33.55 15.77 13.85
C GLY A 411 34.86 14.98 13.78
N GLN A 412 34.81 13.75 13.26
CA GLN A 412 36.02 12.92 13.12
C GLN A 412 37.03 13.50 12.12
N LEU A 413 36.54 14.09 11.01
CA LEU A 413 37.40 14.83 10.08
C LEU A 413 38.12 16.00 10.79
N GLN A 414 37.42 16.70 11.70
CA GLN A 414 38.04 17.79 12.49
C GLN A 414 39.09 17.28 13.43
N GLU A 415 38.81 16.20 14.15
CA GLU A 415 39.78 15.58 15.08
C GLU A 415 41.03 15.12 14.36
N TRP A 416 40.91 14.41 13.24
CA TRP A 416 42.07 13.98 12.45
C TRP A 416 42.87 15.16 11.90
N ASN A 417 42.19 16.23 11.45
CA ASN A 417 42.88 17.44 11.01
C ASN A 417 43.60 18.18 12.14
N ALA A 418 42.96 18.30 13.31
CA ALA A 418 43.58 18.92 14.50
C ALA A 418 44.78 18.13 15.01
N ALA A 419 44.75 16.81 14.86
CA ALA A 419 45.88 15.93 15.17
C ALA A 419 47.03 15.97 14.13
N GLY A 420 46.89 16.78 13.07
CA GLY A 420 47.93 16.90 12.01
C GLY A 420 48.01 15.66 11.10
N LEU A 421 46.98 14.81 11.08
CA LEU A 421 46.95 13.61 10.26
C LEU A 421 46.62 13.95 8.79
N ARG A 422 46.92 13.02 7.89
CA ARG A 422 46.63 13.17 6.46
C ARG A 422 45.14 13.39 6.24
N ARG A 423 44.80 14.46 5.54
CA ARG A 423 43.40 14.73 5.14
C ARG A 423 42.96 13.81 4.01
N MET A 424 41.79 13.20 4.16
CA MET A 424 41.14 12.41 3.11
C MET A 424 39.63 12.55 3.20
N PRO A 425 38.91 12.33 2.08
CA PRO A 425 37.46 12.35 2.10
C PRO A 425 36.87 11.17 2.86
N ILE A 426 35.75 11.43 3.56
CA ILE A 426 34.90 10.42 4.18
C ILE A 426 33.57 10.38 3.45
N SER A 427 33.17 9.17 3.05
CA SER A 427 31.84 8.88 2.49
C SER A 427 30.86 8.51 3.60
N VAL A 428 29.63 9.01 3.50
CA VAL A 428 28.53 8.70 4.44
C VAL A 428 27.31 8.28 3.63
N ASN A 429 26.74 7.13 3.99
CA ASN A 429 25.54 6.59 3.37
C ASN A 429 24.29 7.38 3.77
N LEU A 430 23.41 7.64 2.81
CA LEU A 430 22.11 8.28 2.98
C LEU A 430 20.98 7.30 2.68
N SER A 431 20.07 7.12 3.63
CA SER A 431 18.83 6.38 3.38
C SER A 431 17.87 7.19 2.50
N ALA A 432 17.05 6.49 1.71
CA ALA A 432 15.96 7.08 0.92
C ALA A 432 15.04 7.99 1.75
N ARG A 433 14.82 7.66 3.02
CA ARG A 433 13.97 8.47 3.92
C ARG A 433 14.57 9.78 4.37
N GLN A 434 15.90 9.94 4.24
CA GLN A 434 16.59 11.20 4.51
C GLN A 434 16.58 12.14 3.30
N PHE A 435 16.18 11.63 2.11
CA PHE A 435 16.20 12.36 0.86
C PHE A 435 15.03 13.36 0.76
N GLU A 436 15.04 14.34 1.66
CA GLU A 436 14.01 15.35 1.85
C GLU A 436 14.55 16.78 1.71
N PRO A 437 13.70 17.80 1.45
CA PRO A 437 14.12 19.19 1.27
C PRO A 437 14.94 19.80 2.43
N ARG A 438 14.86 19.23 3.63
CA ARG A 438 15.64 19.66 4.80
C ARG A 438 17.09 19.16 4.81
N LEU A 439 17.44 18.16 4.01
CA LEU A 439 18.76 17.53 3.99
C LEU A 439 19.90 18.53 3.73
N PRO A 440 19.85 19.47 2.78
CA PRO A 440 20.93 20.45 2.57
C PRO A 440 21.22 21.29 3.81
N ARG A 441 20.19 21.66 4.57
CA ARG A 441 20.36 22.40 5.83
C ARG A 441 21.06 21.57 6.89
N ILE A 442 20.69 20.30 7.02
CA ILE A 442 21.34 19.36 7.98
C ILE A 442 22.81 19.18 7.63
N VAL A 443 23.10 18.94 6.35
CA VAL A 443 24.49 18.82 5.85
C VAL A 443 25.28 20.10 6.09
N GLN A 444 24.70 21.27 5.81
CA GLN A 444 25.34 22.57 6.09
C GLN A 444 25.65 22.75 7.58
N GLN A 445 24.76 22.33 8.47
CA GLN A 445 24.98 22.36 9.92
C GLN A 445 26.11 21.42 10.34
N ALA A 446 26.15 20.20 9.78
CA ALA A 446 27.20 19.22 10.08
C ALA A 446 28.59 19.69 9.61
N ILE A 447 28.70 20.28 8.41
CA ILE A 447 29.96 20.83 7.88
C ILE A 447 30.42 22.03 8.69
N GLY A 448 29.49 22.86 9.18
CA GLY A 448 29.79 24.10 9.91
C GLY A 448 30.62 25.11 9.09
N SER A 449 31.35 25.99 9.78
CA SER A 449 32.25 26.99 9.18
C SER A 449 33.67 26.47 8.89
N THR A 450 33.92 25.16 8.95
CA THR A 450 35.27 24.58 9.07
C THR A 450 35.97 24.27 7.73
N GLY A 451 35.35 24.59 6.58
CA GLY A 451 35.96 24.37 5.26
C GLY A 451 36.12 22.88 4.88
N GLN A 452 35.35 22.00 5.49
CA GLN A 452 35.46 20.54 5.29
C GLN A 452 34.56 19.97 4.21
N ALA A 453 33.74 20.80 3.56
CA ALA A 453 32.79 20.36 2.51
C ALA A 453 33.45 19.48 1.44
N GLY A 454 34.65 19.84 0.99
CA GLY A 454 35.38 19.06 -0.03
C GLY A 454 35.89 17.69 0.45
N TYR A 455 35.80 17.39 1.75
CA TYR A 455 36.19 16.12 2.35
C TYR A 455 34.98 15.27 2.78
N LEU A 456 33.77 15.74 2.56
CA LEU A 456 32.55 14.94 2.77
C LEU A 456 32.03 14.45 1.42
N ARG A 457 31.79 13.15 1.32
CA ARG A 457 31.06 12.52 0.21
C ARG A 457 29.75 11.96 0.75
N LEU A 458 28.68 12.08 0.01
CA LEU A 458 27.38 11.47 0.35
C LEU A 458 27.07 10.40 -0.66
N GLU A 459 26.73 9.21 -0.17
CA GLU A 459 26.37 8.06 -0.98
C GLU A 459 24.85 7.88 -0.97
N VAL A 460 24.25 7.85 -2.15
CA VAL A 460 22.80 7.70 -2.35
C VAL A 460 22.55 6.46 -3.19
N THR A 461 21.61 5.61 -2.78
CA THR A 461 21.28 4.41 -3.55
C THR A 461 20.54 4.76 -4.84
N GLU A 462 20.72 3.93 -5.87
CA GLU A 462 20.00 4.05 -7.14
C GLU A 462 18.49 4.17 -6.94
N SER A 463 17.90 3.30 -6.13
CA SER A 463 16.47 3.26 -5.85
C SER A 463 15.94 4.55 -5.22
N SER A 464 16.72 5.19 -4.34
CA SER A 464 16.34 6.45 -3.69
C SER A 464 16.20 7.61 -4.68
N VAL A 465 17.09 7.65 -5.66
CA VAL A 465 17.12 8.70 -6.69
C VAL A 465 16.05 8.47 -7.75
N MET A 466 15.81 7.21 -8.11
CA MET A 466 14.86 6.83 -9.17
C MET A 466 13.39 6.88 -8.73
N ALA A 467 13.11 6.94 -7.44
CA ALA A 467 11.74 7.11 -6.93
C ALA A 467 11.10 8.43 -7.40
N ASP A 468 11.86 9.54 -7.44
CA ASP A 468 11.44 10.82 -8.00
C ASP A 468 12.66 11.56 -8.60
N PRO A 469 13.01 11.31 -9.86
CA PRO A 469 14.22 11.86 -10.47
C PRO A 469 14.26 13.40 -10.55
N GLN A 470 13.11 14.06 -10.68
CA GLN A 470 13.08 15.52 -10.78
C GLN A 470 13.38 16.18 -9.44
N LYS A 471 12.77 15.67 -8.37
CA LYS A 471 13.05 16.09 -7.00
C LYS A 471 14.49 15.79 -6.62
N ALA A 472 15.00 14.60 -7.00
CA ALA A 472 16.37 14.20 -6.78
C ALA A 472 17.39 15.16 -7.41
N VAL A 473 17.23 15.51 -8.68
CA VAL A 473 18.12 16.47 -9.38
C VAL A 473 18.21 17.81 -8.62
N THR A 474 17.08 18.32 -8.15
CA THR A 474 17.04 19.61 -7.41
C THR A 474 17.83 19.50 -6.11
N LEU A 475 17.54 18.47 -5.31
CA LEU A 475 18.16 18.26 -4.01
C LEU A 475 19.68 18.00 -4.12
N LEU A 476 20.09 17.17 -5.08
CA LEU A 476 21.51 16.89 -5.33
C LEU A 476 22.26 18.14 -5.79
N ARG A 477 21.63 19.05 -6.57
CA ARG A 477 22.25 20.33 -6.95
C ARG A 477 22.45 21.25 -5.75
N GLU A 478 21.49 21.31 -4.83
CA GLU A 478 21.62 22.08 -3.59
C GLU A 478 22.77 21.53 -2.74
N LEU A 479 22.90 20.19 -2.61
CA LEU A 479 24.01 19.56 -1.91
C LEU A 479 25.38 19.85 -2.60
N LYS A 480 25.44 19.81 -3.93
CA LYS A 480 26.65 20.19 -4.68
C LYS A 480 27.05 21.64 -4.45
N ALA A 481 26.10 22.55 -4.34
CA ALA A 481 26.36 23.97 -4.05
C ALA A 481 27.02 24.19 -2.70
N LEU A 482 26.91 23.25 -1.74
CA LEU A 482 27.64 23.24 -0.49
C LEU A 482 29.11 22.78 -0.63
N GLY A 483 29.52 22.33 -1.82
CA GLY A 483 30.90 21.90 -2.11
C GLY A 483 31.20 20.44 -1.77
N ILE A 484 30.19 19.62 -1.46
CA ILE A 484 30.34 18.19 -1.21
C ILE A 484 30.37 17.38 -2.49
N LYS A 485 30.90 16.17 -2.44
CA LYS A 485 30.86 15.20 -3.54
C LYS A 485 29.71 14.21 -3.36
N LEU A 486 29.15 13.74 -4.47
CA LEU A 486 28.01 12.85 -4.51
C LEU A 486 28.37 11.55 -5.23
N SER A 487 28.09 10.43 -4.60
CA SER A 487 28.30 9.08 -5.16
C SER A 487 26.96 8.35 -5.28
N MET A 488 26.76 7.61 -6.36
CA MET A 488 25.64 6.69 -6.49
C MET A 488 26.07 5.31 -6.06
N ASP A 489 25.34 4.75 -5.10
CA ASP A 489 25.58 3.43 -4.51
C ASP A 489 24.69 2.34 -5.09
N ASP A 490 25.09 1.07 -4.97
CA ASP A 490 24.38 -0.13 -5.42
C ASP A 490 24.00 -0.09 -6.91
N PHE A 491 24.82 0.55 -7.75
CA PHE A 491 24.49 0.72 -9.16
C PHE A 491 24.47 -0.61 -9.94
N GLY A 492 23.40 -0.79 -10.73
CA GLY A 492 23.16 -1.98 -11.54
C GLY A 492 22.20 -2.98 -10.93
N THR A 493 21.78 -2.79 -9.67
CA THR A 493 20.76 -3.64 -9.01
C THR A 493 19.32 -3.19 -9.30
N GLY A 494 19.13 -1.99 -9.90
CA GLY A 494 17.85 -1.37 -10.22
C GLY A 494 17.63 -1.13 -11.72
N TYR A 495 16.57 -0.37 -12.04
CA TYR A 495 16.16 -0.02 -13.41
C TYR A 495 16.49 1.44 -13.75
N SER A 496 17.75 1.83 -13.78
CA SER A 496 18.11 3.19 -14.22
C SER A 496 18.13 3.33 -15.74
N SER A 497 17.46 4.37 -16.26
CA SER A 497 17.69 4.77 -17.63
C SER A 497 18.97 5.64 -17.72
N LEU A 498 19.81 5.38 -18.70
CA LEU A 498 21.01 6.20 -18.99
C LEU A 498 20.68 7.70 -19.07
N SER A 499 19.53 8.05 -19.61
CA SER A 499 19.07 9.43 -19.74
C SER A 499 18.78 10.09 -18.39
N SER A 500 18.36 9.32 -17.38
CA SER A 500 18.16 9.81 -16.01
C SER A 500 19.50 10.03 -15.33
N LEU A 501 20.41 9.07 -15.42
CA LEU A 501 21.76 9.15 -14.84
C LEU A 501 22.53 10.38 -15.33
N GLN A 502 22.47 10.69 -16.64
CA GLN A 502 23.14 11.84 -17.24
C GLN A 502 22.71 13.21 -16.68
N ARG A 503 21.50 13.30 -16.10
CA ARG A 503 20.96 14.55 -15.54
C ARG A 503 21.37 14.79 -14.08
N LEU A 504 21.84 13.75 -13.42
CA LEU A 504 22.20 13.80 -11.99
C LEU A 504 23.60 14.40 -11.82
N PRO A 505 23.79 15.33 -10.88
CA PRO A 505 25.07 16.00 -10.64
C PRO A 505 25.99 15.14 -9.77
N LEU A 506 26.28 13.91 -10.21
CA LEU A 506 27.15 12.97 -9.52
C LEU A 506 28.62 13.21 -9.81
N ASP A 507 29.49 12.73 -8.92
CA ASP A 507 30.94 12.69 -9.11
C ASP A 507 31.46 11.26 -9.26
N GLU A 508 30.75 10.29 -8.69
CA GLU A 508 31.25 8.93 -8.51
C GLU A 508 30.11 7.93 -8.64
N LEU A 509 30.43 6.75 -9.13
CA LEU A 509 29.53 5.62 -9.25
C LEU A 509 30.19 4.41 -8.57
N LYS A 510 29.44 3.70 -7.68
CA LYS A 510 29.91 2.52 -6.98
C LYS A 510 29.34 1.27 -7.64
N ILE A 511 30.19 0.30 -7.92
CA ILE A 511 29.80 -1.02 -8.44
C ILE A 511 29.53 -1.93 -7.25
N ASP A 512 28.31 -2.44 -7.15
CA ASP A 512 27.91 -3.34 -6.07
C ASP A 512 28.74 -4.63 -6.07
N ARG A 513 29.05 -5.13 -4.87
CA ARG A 513 29.85 -6.35 -4.66
C ARG A 513 29.32 -7.60 -5.37
N SER A 514 28.00 -7.68 -5.61
CA SER A 514 27.41 -8.85 -6.27
C SER A 514 27.95 -9.08 -7.68
N PHE A 515 28.34 -8.01 -8.38
CA PHE A 515 28.95 -8.09 -9.71
C PHE A 515 30.43 -8.53 -9.69
N LEU A 516 31.09 -8.40 -8.52
CA LEU A 516 32.48 -8.85 -8.36
C LEU A 516 32.60 -10.32 -7.98
N ALA A 517 31.56 -10.90 -7.37
CA ALA A 517 31.59 -12.28 -6.89
C ALA A 517 31.78 -13.31 -8.02
N GLY A 518 31.37 -13.00 -9.25
CA GLY A 518 31.47 -13.90 -10.41
C GLY A 518 32.66 -13.66 -11.35
N ILE A 519 33.55 -12.73 -11.04
CA ILE A 519 34.65 -12.33 -11.94
C ILE A 519 35.69 -13.44 -12.15
N ASP A 520 35.89 -14.32 -11.17
CA ASP A 520 36.85 -15.43 -11.25
C ASP A 520 36.36 -16.60 -12.15
N ALA A 521 35.07 -16.62 -12.53
CA ALA A 521 34.49 -17.54 -13.49
C ALA A 521 34.15 -16.72 -14.75
N GLU A 522 34.68 -17.08 -15.92
CA GLU A 522 34.36 -16.44 -17.22
C GLU A 522 32.83 -16.34 -17.46
N GLY A 523 32.16 -15.37 -16.76
CA GLY A 523 30.71 -15.25 -16.65
C GLY A 523 30.15 -13.91 -17.13
N SER A 524 28.83 -13.80 -17.20
CA SER A 524 28.07 -12.61 -17.60
C SER A 524 28.37 -11.37 -16.76
N ASP A 525 28.76 -11.55 -15.50
CA ASP A 525 28.97 -10.47 -14.53
C ASP A 525 30.20 -9.62 -14.88
N ALA A 526 31.26 -10.25 -15.42
CA ALA A 526 32.43 -9.56 -15.92
C ALA A 526 32.11 -8.55 -17.03
N VAL A 527 31.18 -8.89 -17.92
CA VAL A 527 30.72 -8.00 -19.00
C VAL A 527 29.98 -6.78 -18.44
N LEU A 528 29.18 -6.98 -17.39
CA LEU A 528 28.45 -5.89 -16.75
C LEU A 528 29.40 -4.90 -16.07
N VAL A 529 30.42 -5.36 -15.36
CA VAL A 529 31.45 -4.51 -14.76
C VAL A 529 32.16 -3.67 -15.85
N ASP A 530 32.53 -4.27 -16.96
CA ASP A 530 33.16 -3.57 -18.10
C ASP A 530 32.26 -2.45 -18.66
N VAL A 531 30.97 -2.76 -18.84
CA VAL A 531 29.98 -1.81 -19.33
C VAL A 531 29.78 -0.66 -18.35
N ILE A 532 29.69 -0.97 -17.04
CA ILE A 532 29.51 0.05 -16.00
C ILE A 532 30.70 1.02 -15.95
N ILE A 533 31.94 0.50 -15.97
CA ILE A 533 33.15 1.33 -15.97
C ILE A 533 33.19 2.23 -17.21
N ALA A 534 33.00 1.68 -18.41
CA ALA A 534 33.02 2.43 -19.64
C ALA A 534 31.93 3.51 -19.70
N MET A 535 30.74 3.19 -19.22
CA MET A 535 29.61 4.12 -19.14
C MET A 535 29.89 5.27 -18.17
N ALA A 536 30.35 4.96 -16.95
CA ALA A 536 30.65 5.97 -15.93
C ALA A 536 31.73 6.95 -16.43
N HIS A 537 32.82 6.45 -17.03
CA HIS A 537 33.86 7.29 -17.63
C HIS A 537 33.33 8.12 -18.80
N GLY A 538 32.44 7.55 -19.63
CA GLY A 538 31.76 8.28 -20.71
C GLY A 538 30.89 9.44 -20.20
N LEU A 539 30.42 9.36 -18.97
CA LEU A 539 29.67 10.40 -18.27
C LEU A 539 30.56 11.34 -17.44
N GLY A 540 31.86 11.12 -17.38
CA GLY A 540 32.81 11.91 -16.61
C GLY A 540 32.78 11.60 -15.10
N LEU A 541 32.28 10.43 -14.71
CA LEU A 541 32.21 9.95 -13.32
C LEU A 541 33.43 9.07 -13.01
N SER A 542 33.95 9.13 -11.77
CA SER A 542 34.89 8.13 -11.26
C SER A 542 34.13 6.87 -10.81
N VAL A 543 34.82 5.74 -10.80
CA VAL A 543 34.26 4.43 -10.45
C VAL A 543 34.94 3.84 -9.24
N VAL A 544 34.12 3.40 -8.28
CA VAL A 544 34.56 2.64 -7.10
C VAL A 544 34.01 1.23 -7.16
N ALA A 545 34.87 0.22 -7.07
CA ALA A 545 34.45 -1.18 -7.00
C ALA A 545 34.40 -1.64 -5.54
N GLU A 546 33.25 -2.19 -5.11
CA GLU A 546 33.02 -2.63 -3.75
C GLU A 546 33.20 -4.14 -3.55
N GLY A 547 33.58 -4.54 -2.34
CA GLY A 547 33.66 -5.95 -1.98
C GLY A 547 34.82 -6.68 -2.67
N VAL A 548 35.95 -6.02 -2.91
CA VAL A 548 37.14 -6.66 -3.46
C VAL A 548 37.77 -7.54 -2.38
N GLU A 549 37.80 -8.86 -2.63
CA GLU A 549 38.27 -9.87 -1.69
C GLU A 549 39.50 -10.63 -2.18
N SER A 550 39.82 -10.58 -3.50
CA SER A 550 40.95 -11.29 -4.07
C SER A 550 41.86 -10.41 -4.93
N GLU A 551 43.13 -10.81 -5.04
CA GLU A 551 44.10 -10.16 -5.93
C GLU A 551 43.68 -10.31 -7.42
N ALA A 552 42.97 -11.38 -7.77
CA ALA A 552 42.47 -11.61 -9.11
C ALA A 552 41.43 -10.56 -9.49
N GLN A 553 40.49 -10.26 -8.59
CA GLN A 553 39.51 -9.20 -8.77
C GLN A 553 40.20 -7.83 -8.91
N LEU A 554 41.18 -7.53 -8.08
CA LEU A 554 41.92 -6.28 -8.17
C LEU A 554 42.66 -6.12 -9.49
N GLU A 555 43.31 -7.17 -9.98
CA GLU A 555 44.03 -7.16 -11.25
C GLU A 555 43.07 -7.02 -12.45
N TYR A 556 41.87 -7.63 -12.36
CA TYR A 556 40.81 -7.46 -13.33
C TYR A 556 40.38 -5.97 -13.43
N LEU A 557 40.06 -5.36 -12.28
CA LEU A 557 39.66 -3.95 -12.18
C LEU A 557 40.74 -3.00 -12.70
N ARG A 558 42.02 -3.31 -12.41
CA ARG A 558 43.17 -2.54 -12.96
C ARG A 558 43.20 -2.57 -14.46
N LYS A 559 43.07 -3.74 -15.09
CA LYS A 559 43.08 -3.88 -16.56
C LYS A 559 41.93 -3.14 -17.21
N ARG A 560 40.81 -2.92 -16.52
CA ARG A 560 39.64 -2.19 -17.01
C ARG A 560 39.67 -0.70 -16.70
N GLY A 561 40.68 -0.25 -15.97
CA GLY A 561 40.87 1.17 -15.64
C GLY A 561 39.91 1.67 -14.57
N CYS A 562 39.42 0.79 -13.68
CA CYS A 562 38.64 1.22 -12.51
C CYS A 562 39.48 2.15 -11.64
N ASP A 563 38.89 3.24 -11.12
CA ASP A 563 39.63 4.29 -10.42
C ASP A 563 39.96 3.95 -8.98
N GLU A 564 38.93 3.55 -8.22
CA GLU A 564 39.02 3.27 -6.78
C GLU A 564 38.41 1.90 -6.47
N CYS A 565 38.84 1.30 -5.37
CA CYS A 565 38.31 0.02 -4.90
C CYS A 565 38.26 -0.01 -3.37
N GLN A 566 37.37 -0.86 -2.84
CA GLN A 566 37.17 -1.09 -1.41
C GLN A 566 36.84 -2.56 -1.18
N GLY A 567 37.34 -3.15 -0.09
CA GLY A 567 37.01 -4.54 0.23
C GLY A 567 37.91 -5.15 1.30
N PHE A 568 37.59 -6.39 1.69
CA PHE A 568 38.30 -7.12 2.73
C PHE A 568 39.71 -7.55 2.34
N LEU A 569 40.03 -7.53 1.05
CA LEU A 569 41.42 -7.70 0.61
C LEU A 569 42.35 -6.71 1.30
N PHE A 570 41.90 -5.50 1.60
CA PHE A 570 42.72 -4.44 2.16
C PHE A 570 42.52 -4.27 3.66
N SER A 571 41.28 -4.19 4.10
CA SER A 571 40.93 -4.06 5.53
C SER A 571 39.42 -4.28 5.74
N GLU A 572 39.07 -4.90 6.84
CA GLU A 572 37.75 -4.74 7.43
C GLU A 572 37.56 -3.29 7.92
N PRO A 573 36.32 -2.83 8.14
CA PRO A 573 36.04 -1.55 8.79
C PRO A 573 36.66 -1.49 10.18
N LEU A 574 37.41 -0.41 10.51
CA LEU A 574 38.13 -0.22 11.74
C LEU A 574 37.59 0.94 12.57
N PRO A 575 37.70 0.91 13.89
CA PRO A 575 37.48 2.08 14.75
C PRO A 575 38.37 3.26 14.33
N ALA A 576 37.95 4.50 14.60
CA ALA A 576 38.63 5.72 14.17
C ALA A 576 40.12 5.79 14.55
N ALA A 577 40.47 5.36 15.77
CA ALA A 577 41.85 5.38 16.26
C ALA A 577 42.74 4.37 15.52
N GLU A 578 42.23 3.16 15.26
CA GLU A 578 42.96 2.11 14.53
C GLU A 578 43.13 2.50 13.06
N PHE A 579 42.07 3.02 12.45
CA PHE A 579 42.12 3.52 11.07
C PHE A 579 43.16 4.62 10.92
N ALA A 580 43.13 5.60 11.81
CA ALA A 580 44.13 6.70 11.83
C ALA A 580 45.56 6.20 12.01
N GLY A 581 45.77 5.25 12.93
CA GLY A 581 47.06 4.66 13.18
C GLY A 581 47.66 3.90 11.99
N ARG A 582 46.80 3.27 11.19
CA ARG A 582 47.18 2.42 10.04
C ARG A 582 47.31 3.18 8.72
N PHE A 583 46.46 4.18 8.48
CA PHE A 583 46.28 4.78 7.14
C PHE A 583 46.49 6.29 7.06
N LEU A 584 46.50 7.02 8.21
CA LEU A 584 46.58 8.49 8.21
C LEU A 584 47.93 9.05 8.68
N LYS A 585 48.82 8.22 9.22
CA LYS A 585 50.17 8.68 9.56
C LYS A 585 50.92 9.06 8.30
N LEU A 586 51.55 10.26 8.33
CA LEU A 586 52.41 10.80 7.27
C LEU A 586 53.71 10.01 7.16
#